data_c10fc083bc03c45bb7febcc5c70b5fad
#
_entry.id   c10fc083bc03c45bb7febcc5c70b5fad
#
_cell.length_a   1.000
_cell.length_b   1.000
_cell.length_c   1.000
_cell.angle_alpha   90.00
_cell.angle_beta   90.00
_cell.angle_gamma   90.00
#
_symmetry.space_group_name_H-M   'P 1'
#
loop_
_entity.id
_entity.type
_entity.pdbx_description
1 polymer ?
#
loop_
_entity_poly.entity_id
_entity_poly.type
_entity_poly.pdbx_seq_one_letter_code
_entity_poly.pdbx_strand_id
1 'polypeptide(L)'
;MAEEIDRYYYERTAAEHGFECVCGIDEAGRGPLAGPVFAAAVILPKDYIIEGLNDSKKLSEKKRDMLFDEIKEHAVYAVASASVEEIDEINILNATFLAMRRAFDALPERPQAAFVDGNRLPGLPVPSKAIIKGDSLSASIAAASIMAKVSRDRYMLSLDEQYPEYCFKKHKGYGTKLHYEKIREFGISPVHRKTFLKKLPEGW
;
A
#
# COMPACT_ATOMS: atom_id res chain seq x y z
N MET A 1 -0.72 -27.25 17.33
CA MET A 1 -1.43 -26.77 16.14
C MET A 1 -1.40 -25.26 16.22
N ALA A 2 -0.95 -24.54 15.17
CA ALA A 2 -1.06 -23.08 15.16
C ALA A 2 -2.54 -22.74 15.12
N GLU A 3 -2.99 -21.85 15.99
CA GLU A 3 -4.36 -21.32 15.94
C GLU A 3 -4.59 -20.69 14.56
N GLU A 4 -5.66 -21.06 13.91
CA GLU A 4 -6.07 -20.46 12.64
C GLU A 4 -6.48 -19.00 12.90
N ILE A 5 -5.80 -18.06 12.26
CA ILE A 5 -6.05 -16.63 12.44
C ILE A 5 -7.38 -16.29 11.77
N ASP A 6 -8.36 -15.91 12.56
CA ASP A 6 -9.61 -15.36 12.09
C ASP A 6 -9.41 -13.89 11.64
N ARG A 7 -9.23 -13.69 10.35
CA ARG A 7 -8.98 -12.36 9.78
C ARG A 7 -10.20 -11.45 9.74
N TYR A 8 -11.40 -11.99 9.83
CA TYR A 8 -12.63 -11.20 9.90
C TYR A 8 -13.04 -10.82 11.32
N TYR A 9 -12.20 -11.11 12.32
CA TYR A 9 -12.47 -10.79 13.72
C TYR A 9 -12.70 -9.30 13.95
N TYR A 10 -11.88 -8.43 13.38
CA TYR A 10 -11.99 -6.98 13.56
C TYR A 10 -13.25 -6.42 12.91
N GLU A 11 -13.59 -6.89 11.72
CA GLU A 11 -14.77 -6.47 10.97
C GLU A 11 -16.05 -6.91 11.69
N ARG A 12 -16.11 -8.14 12.18
CA ARG A 12 -17.26 -8.63 12.98
C ARG A 12 -17.39 -7.89 14.30
N THR A 13 -16.29 -7.70 15.03
CA THR A 13 -16.30 -6.94 16.29
C THR A 13 -16.79 -5.51 16.09
N ALA A 14 -16.41 -4.86 14.98
CA ALA A 14 -16.91 -3.53 14.65
C ALA A 14 -18.43 -3.53 14.41
N ALA A 15 -18.94 -4.52 13.67
CA ALA A 15 -20.37 -4.66 13.40
C ALA A 15 -21.18 -4.88 14.71
N GLU A 16 -20.68 -5.68 15.65
CA GLU A 16 -21.27 -5.87 16.98
C GLU A 16 -21.37 -4.58 17.79
N HIS A 17 -20.48 -3.59 17.51
CA HIS A 17 -20.49 -2.26 18.11
C HIS A 17 -21.21 -1.19 17.27
N GLY A 18 -21.96 -1.60 16.23
CA GLY A 18 -22.77 -0.71 15.41
C GLY A 18 -22.04 -0.07 14.22
N PHE A 19 -20.78 -0.43 13.96
CA PHE A 19 -20.04 -0.01 12.78
C PHE A 19 -20.18 -1.05 11.65
N GLU A 20 -21.28 -0.99 10.94
CA GLU A 20 -21.59 -1.96 9.89
C GLU A 20 -20.78 -1.79 8.61
N CYS A 21 -20.29 -0.57 8.34
CA CYS A 21 -19.46 -0.23 7.18
C CYS A 21 -18.10 0.25 7.66
N VAL A 22 -17.08 -0.59 7.53
CA VAL A 22 -15.70 -0.26 7.92
C VAL A 22 -14.77 -0.45 6.74
N CYS A 23 -13.72 0.38 6.63
CA CYS A 23 -12.67 0.18 5.64
C CYS A 23 -11.35 -0.22 6.30
N GLY A 24 -10.59 -1.07 5.61
CA GLY A 24 -9.17 -1.31 5.89
C GLY A 24 -8.30 -0.42 5.02
N ILE A 25 -7.17 0.05 5.55
CA ILE A 25 -6.22 0.93 4.86
C ILE A 25 -4.81 0.41 5.06
N ASP A 26 -4.06 0.30 3.97
CA ASP A 26 -2.63 -0.05 3.99
C ASP A 26 -1.87 0.68 2.88
N GLU A 27 -0.52 0.67 2.96
CA GLU A 27 0.36 1.29 1.98
C GLU A 27 1.33 0.32 1.34
N ALA A 28 1.86 0.72 0.17
CA ALA A 28 2.97 0.08 -0.50
C ALA A 28 3.99 1.10 -1.01
N GLY A 29 5.28 0.79 -0.83
CA GLY A 29 6.33 1.61 -1.43
C GLY A 29 6.94 2.66 -0.52
N ARG A 30 6.98 2.48 0.79
CA ARG A 30 7.70 3.40 1.72
C ARG A 30 9.22 3.33 1.59
N GLY A 31 9.78 2.12 1.44
CA GLY A 31 11.22 1.88 1.42
C GLY A 31 11.98 2.10 0.10
N PRO A 32 11.36 2.08 -1.09
CA PRO A 32 12.06 2.28 -2.36
C PRO A 32 12.75 3.63 -2.50
N LEU A 33 13.81 3.67 -3.30
CA LEU A 33 14.56 4.88 -3.68
C LEU A 33 13.89 5.66 -4.82
N ALA A 34 12.94 5.03 -5.54
CA ALA A 34 12.27 5.62 -6.69
C ALA A 34 10.77 5.28 -6.69
N GLY A 35 10.00 6.16 -7.31
CA GLY A 35 8.56 6.06 -7.48
C GLY A 35 7.77 6.52 -6.25
N PRO A 36 6.45 6.74 -6.44
CA PRO A 36 5.53 7.21 -5.41
C PRO A 36 5.29 6.17 -4.31
N VAL A 37 4.73 6.62 -3.18
CA VAL A 37 4.07 5.75 -2.21
C VAL A 37 2.60 5.63 -2.57
N PHE A 38 2.07 4.41 -2.55
CA PHE A 38 0.67 4.09 -2.81
C PHE A 38 -0.03 3.73 -1.51
N ALA A 39 -1.30 4.03 -1.42
CA ALA A 39 -2.19 3.51 -0.38
C ALA A 39 -3.50 3.08 -1.00
N ALA A 40 -4.17 2.14 -0.35
CA ALA A 40 -5.51 1.72 -0.72
C ALA A 40 -6.43 1.72 0.50
N ALA A 41 -7.69 2.00 0.27
CA ALA A 41 -8.79 1.83 1.23
C ALA A 41 -9.79 0.84 0.64
N VAL A 42 -10.20 -0.16 1.43
CA VAL A 42 -11.10 -1.23 0.97
C VAL A 42 -12.20 -1.47 2.00
N ILE A 43 -13.45 -1.46 1.54
CA ILE A 43 -14.63 -1.91 2.25
C ILE A 43 -15.00 -3.28 1.71
N LEU A 44 -14.94 -4.30 2.54
CA LEU A 44 -15.29 -5.67 2.12
C LEU A 44 -16.81 -5.85 2.01
N PRO A 45 -17.29 -6.71 1.11
CA PRO A 45 -18.70 -7.06 1.01
C PRO A 45 -19.17 -7.80 2.28
N LYS A 46 -20.41 -7.59 2.67
CA LYS A 46 -21.00 -8.25 3.85
C LYS A 46 -21.33 -9.73 3.60
N ASP A 47 -21.78 -10.04 2.39
CA ASP A 47 -22.33 -11.35 2.03
C ASP A 47 -21.37 -12.21 1.18
N TYR A 48 -20.10 -11.80 1.07
CA TYR A 48 -19.10 -12.52 0.30
C TYR A 48 -17.75 -12.51 1.04
N ILE A 49 -17.21 -13.70 1.27
CA ILE A 49 -15.90 -13.88 1.90
C ILE A 49 -14.85 -14.05 0.80
N ILE A 50 -13.90 -13.14 0.74
CA ILE A 50 -12.73 -13.28 -0.12
C ILE A 50 -11.73 -14.19 0.58
N GLU A 51 -11.58 -15.40 0.06
CA GLU A 51 -10.71 -16.40 0.65
C GLU A 51 -9.22 -16.17 0.33
N GLY A 52 -8.36 -16.46 1.30
CA GLY A 52 -6.91 -16.41 1.13
C GLY A 52 -6.29 -15.01 1.22
N LEU A 53 -7.06 -14.01 1.67
CA LEU A 53 -6.51 -12.71 2.03
C LEU A 53 -5.39 -12.87 3.07
N ASN A 54 -4.27 -12.19 2.85
CA ASN A 54 -3.10 -12.20 3.75
C ASN A 54 -2.19 -11.01 3.42
N ASP A 55 -1.19 -10.76 4.27
CA ASP A 55 -0.07 -9.87 3.98
C ASP A 55 0.44 -10.11 2.55
N SER A 56 0.38 -9.07 1.73
CA SER A 56 0.70 -9.13 0.30
C SER A 56 2.12 -9.64 0.01
N LYS A 57 3.05 -9.48 0.97
CA LYS A 57 4.44 -9.93 0.86
C LYS A 57 4.60 -11.45 1.06
N LYS A 58 3.61 -12.09 1.72
CA LYS A 58 3.57 -13.55 1.93
C LYS A 58 2.91 -14.29 0.76
N LEU A 59 2.25 -13.57 -0.14
CA LEU A 59 1.59 -14.14 -1.30
C LEU A 59 2.53 -14.16 -2.51
N SER A 60 2.39 -15.19 -3.36
CA SER A 60 3.01 -15.18 -4.68
C SER A 60 2.41 -14.07 -5.56
N GLU A 61 3.14 -13.61 -6.58
CA GLU A 61 2.65 -12.60 -7.53
C GLU A 61 1.33 -13.05 -8.18
N LYS A 62 1.28 -14.29 -8.67
CA LYS A 62 0.08 -14.88 -9.25
C LYS A 62 -1.12 -14.86 -8.30
N LYS A 63 -0.92 -15.22 -7.01
CA LYS A 63 -2.02 -15.20 -6.03
C LYS A 63 -2.47 -13.77 -5.70
N ARG A 64 -1.52 -12.81 -5.64
CA ARG A 64 -1.88 -11.39 -5.47
C ARG A 64 -2.71 -10.85 -6.63
N ASP A 65 -2.33 -11.17 -7.88
CA ASP A 65 -3.10 -10.73 -9.06
C ASP A 65 -4.51 -11.32 -9.06
N MET A 66 -4.65 -12.61 -8.74
CA MET A 66 -5.98 -13.23 -8.62
C MET A 66 -6.83 -12.54 -7.55
N LEU A 67 -6.28 -12.31 -6.36
CA LEU A 67 -6.99 -11.63 -5.28
C LEU A 67 -7.27 -10.15 -5.60
N PHE A 68 -6.37 -9.48 -6.30
CA PHE A 68 -6.59 -8.11 -6.77
C PHE A 68 -7.82 -8.03 -7.67
N ASP A 69 -7.98 -8.96 -8.61
CA ASP A 69 -9.14 -8.99 -9.51
C ASP A 69 -10.42 -9.36 -8.75
N GLU A 70 -10.36 -10.29 -7.80
CA GLU A 70 -11.49 -10.67 -6.93
C GLU A 70 -11.92 -9.51 -6.02
N ILE A 71 -10.98 -8.78 -5.42
CA ILE A 71 -11.28 -7.57 -4.63
C ILE A 71 -11.95 -6.50 -5.50
N LYS A 72 -11.48 -6.30 -6.74
CA LYS A 72 -12.08 -5.34 -7.68
C LYS A 72 -13.51 -5.68 -8.04
N GLU A 73 -13.83 -6.94 -8.14
CA GLU A 73 -15.17 -7.43 -8.53
C GLU A 73 -16.18 -7.30 -7.38
N HIS A 74 -15.75 -7.57 -6.14
CA HIS A 74 -16.66 -7.76 -5.02
C HIS A 74 -16.60 -6.68 -3.94
N ALA A 75 -15.53 -5.89 -3.85
CA ALA A 75 -15.35 -4.91 -2.79
C ALA A 75 -15.45 -3.47 -3.30
N VAL A 76 -15.81 -2.54 -2.40
CA VAL A 76 -15.67 -1.10 -2.64
C VAL A 76 -14.25 -0.70 -2.28
N TYR A 77 -13.54 -0.08 -3.21
CA TYR A 77 -12.14 0.29 -2.98
C TYR A 77 -11.76 1.61 -3.65
N ALA A 78 -10.71 2.20 -3.14
CA ALA A 78 -9.99 3.28 -3.81
C ALA A 78 -8.49 3.12 -3.61
N VAL A 79 -7.71 3.55 -4.60
CA VAL A 79 -6.25 3.58 -4.56
C VAL A 79 -5.78 5.00 -4.85
N ALA A 80 -4.84 5.49 -4.06
CA ALA A 80 -4.23 6.79 -4.26
C ALA A 80 -2.74 6.74 -4.00
N SER A 81 -2.03 7.80 -4.36
CA SER A 81 -0.59 7.91 -4.15
C SER A 81 -0.19 9.30 -3.68
N ALA A 82 1.02 9.38 -3.14
CA ALA A 82 1.76 10.62 -2.99
C ALA A 82 3.04 10.54 -3.83
N SER A 83 3.32 11.61 -4.56
CA SER A 83 4.39 11.69 -5.55
C SER A 83 5.79 11.70 -4.91
N VAL A 84 6.81 11.59 -5.75
CA VAL A 84 8.21 11.69 -5.32
C VAL A 84 8.50 13.08 -4.75
N GLU A 85 7.97 14.12 -5.38
CA GLU A 85 8.10 15.52 -4.94
C GLU A 85 7.47 15.72 -3.56
N GLU A 86 6.25 15.20 -3.36
CA GLU A 86 5.58 15.25 -2.06
C GLU A 86 6.34 14.47 -0.99
N ILE A 87 6.93 13.29 -1.33
CA ILE A 87 7.78 12.55 -0.39
C ILE A 87 9.01 13.38 0.01
N ASP A 88 9.63 14.04 -0.94
CA ASP A 88 10.82 14.87 -0.70
C ASP A 88 10.49 16.14 0.09
N GLU A 89 9.29 16.70 -0.07
CA GLU A 89 8.82 17.90 0.61
C GLU A 89 8.38 17.63 2.06
N ILE A 90 7.48 16.65 2.25
CA ILE A 90 6.82 16.43 3.56
C ILE A 90 7.32 15.20 4.29
N ASN A 91 8.33 14.49 3.82
CA ASN A 91 8.88 13.20 4.21
C ASN A 91 7.94 12.00 3.97
N ILE A 92 8.53 10.80 4.00
CA ILE A 92 7.82 9.55 3.67
C ILE A 92 6.65 9.23 4.61
N LEU A 93 6.73 9.56 5.90
CA LEU A 93 5.64 9.28 6.84
C LEU A 93 4.42 10.15 6.51
N ASN A 94 4.62 11.44 6.34
CA ASN A 94 3.54 12.38 6.01
C ASN A 94 2.97 12.13 4.60
N ALA A 95 3.83 11.77 3.64
CA ALA A 95 3.40 11.38 2.30
C ALA A 95 2.58 10.08 2.31
N THR A 96 2.94 9.09 3.15
CA THR A 96 2.13 7.90 3.37
C THR A 96 0.75 8.25 3.91
N PHE A 97 0.68 9.10 4.93
CA PHE A 97 -0.60 9.56 5.48
C PHE A 97 -1.42 10.37 4.48
N LEU A 98 -0.78 11.16 3.63
CA LEU A 98 -1.43 11.87 2.54
C LEU A 98 -2.06 10.90 1.53
N ALA A 99 -1.31 9.87 1.11
CA ALA A 99 -1.83 8.83 0.23
C ALA A 99 -3.01 8.05 0.87
N MET A 100 -2.92 7.72 2.17
CA MET A 100 -4.00 7.06 2.92
C MET A 100 -5.27 7.92 2.99
N ARG A 101 -5.14 9.23 3.30
CA ARG A 101 -6.28 10.16 3.28
C ARG A 101 -6.91 10.27 1.89
N ARG A 102 -6.09 10.41 0.85
CA ARG A 102 -6.57 10.44 -0.55
C ARG A 102 -7.32 9.17 -0.94
N ALA A 103 -6.82 8.01 -0.54
CA ALA A 103 -7.50 6.73 -0.79
C ALA A 103 -8.83 6.65 -0.04
N PHE A 104 -8.87 7.06 1.23
CA PHE A 104 -10.10 7.15 2.01
C PHE A 104 -11.11 8.12 1.38
N ASP A 105 -10.67 9.32 1.00
CA ASP A 105 -11.53 10.36 0.42
C ASP A 105 -12.07 9.99 -0.97
N ALA A 106 -11.35 9.16 -1.71
CA ALA A 106 -11.74 8.68 -3.03
C ALA A 106 -12.69 7.47 -2.99
N LEU A 107 -12.99 6.90 -1.81
CA LEU A 107 -13.99 5.85 -1.70
C LEU A 107 -15.37 6.37 -2.16
N PRO A 108 -16.07 5.64 -3.05
CA PRO A 108 -17.40 6.03 -3.49
C PRO A 108 -18.47 5.91 -2.38
N GLU A 109 -18.18 5.10 -1.36
CA GLU A 109 -19.01 4.92 -0.18
C GLU A 109 -18.25 5.41 1.07
N ARG A 110 -18.93 6.11 1.98
CA ARG A 110 -18.34 6.61 3.23
C ARG A 110 -18.40 5.56 4.32
N PRO A 111 -17.25 5.02 4.80
CA PRO A 111 -17.22 4.10 5.91
C PRO A 111 -17.51 4.83 7.23
N GLN A 112 -18.10 4.11 8.18
CA GLN A 112 -18.38 4.59 9.54
C GLN A 112 -17.14 4.56 10.44
N ALA A 113 -16.16 3.67 10.14
CA ALA A 113 -14.89 3.57 10.84
C ALA A 113 -13.79 3.04 9.90
N ALA A 114 -12.54 3.18 10.32
CA ALA A 114 -11.38 2.71 9.56
C ALA A 114 -10.39 1.91 10.42
N PHE A 115 -9.89 0.81 9.87
CA PHE A 115 -8.72 0.08 10.36
C PHE A 115 -7.51 0.44 9.51
N VAL A 116 -6.39 0.79 10.15
CA VAL A 116 -5.18 1.24 9.46
C VAL A 116 -4.03 0.34 9.86
N ASP A 117 -3.27 -0.18 8.88
CA ASP A 117 -2.06 -0.94 9.19
C ASP A 117 -1.02 -0.06 9.90
N GLY A 118 -0.35 -0.66 10.91
CA GLY A 118 0.73 -0.02 11.65
C GLY A 118 0.32 0.48 13.03
N ASN A 119 1.09 1.47 13.54
CA ASN A 119 0.98 1.98 14.91
C ASN A 119 0.59 3.47 14.98
N ARG A 120 0.24 4.09 13.88
CA ARG A 120 -0.13 5.51 13.77
C ARG A 120 -1.32 5.69 12.85
N LEU A 121 -2.06 6.77 13.07
CA LEU A 121 -3.25 7.10 12.30
C LEU A 121 -2.99 8.30 11.38
N PRO A 122 -3.54 8.29 10.15
CA PRO A 122 -3.38 9.39 9.19
C PRO A 122 -4.27 10.63 9.49
N GLY A 123 -5.11 10.59 10.53
CA GLY A 123 -6.05 11.66 10.86
C GLY A 123 -7.26 11.67 9.92
N LEU A 124 -8.04 10.58 9.92
CA LEU A 124 -9.27 10.46 9.13
C LEU A 124 -10.47 11.10 9.88
N PRO A 125 -11.53 11.52 9.16
CA PRO A 125 -12.71 12.14 9.73
C PRO A 125 -13.70 11.14 10.37
N VAL A 126 -13.28 9.91 10.61
CA VAL A 126 -14.06 8.83 11.23
C VAL A 126 -13.28 8.17 12.36
N PRO A 127 -13.94 7.51 13.31
CA PRO A 127 -13.28 6.67 14.29
C PRO A 127 -12.32 5.70 13.61
N SER A 128 -11.06 5.68 14.05
CA SER A 128 -10.03 4.90 13.40
C SER A 128 -9.20 4.13 14.43
N LYS A 129 -8.79 2.90 14.06
CA LYS A 129 -7.94 2.05 14.90
C LYS A 129 -6.70 1.63 14.12
N ALA A 130 -5.53 1.93 14.67
CA ALA A 130 -4.27 1.40 14.17
C ALA A 130 -4.10 -0.05 14.64
N ILE A 131 -3.75 -0.95 13.72
CA ILE A 131 -3.56 -2.38 13.98
C ILE A 131 -2.17 -2.77 13.52
N ILE A 132 -1.28 -3.07 14.47
CA ILE A 132 0.09 -3.50 14.15
C ILE A 132 0.03 -4.87 13.46
N LYS A 133 0.65 -4.98 12.27
CA LYS A 133 0.56 -6.14 11.37
C LYS A 133 -0.89 -6.44 10.97
N GLY A 134 -1.67 -5.38 10.76
CA GLY A 134 -3.07 -5.47 10.40
C GLY A 134 -3.30 -6.24 9.10
N ASP A 135 -2.37 -6.15 8.16
CA ASP A 135 -2.32 -6.92 6.92
C ASP A 135 -2.35 -8.45 7.12
N SER A 136 -1.96 -8.92 8.29
CA SER A 136 -2.04 -10.34 8.68
C SER A 136 -3.24 -10.66 9.58
N LEU A 137 -3.91 -9.66 10.16
CA LEU A 137 -4.90 -9.81 11.23
C LEU A 137 -6.32 -9.36 10.84
N SER A 138 -6.47 -8.40 9.92
CA SER A 138 -7.75 -7.87 9.46
C SER A 138 -7.91 -8.13 7.96
N ALA A 139 -9.04 -8.64 7.55
CA ALA A 139 -9.33 -8.97 6.16
C ALA A 139 -9.38 -7.72 5.28
N SER A 140 -9.97 -6.63 5.75
CA SER A 140 -10.05 -5.37 5.01
C SER A 140 -8.68 -4.71 4.83
N ILE A 141 -7.79 -4.77 5.85
CA ILE A 141 -6.41 -4.29 5.72
C ILE A 141 -5.60 -5.20 4.78
N ALA A 142 -5.77 -6.52 4.86
CA ALA A 142 -5.12 -7.46 3.93
C ALA A 142 -5.52 -7.19 2.48
N ALA A 143 -6.81 -6.92 2.22
CA ALA A 143 -7.29 -6.52 0.92
C ALA A 143 -6.66 -5.19 0.46
N ALA A 144 -6.59 -4.18 1.34
CA ALA A 144 -5.93 -2.90 1.05
C ALA A 144 -4.43 -3.08 0.74
N SER A 145 -3.73 -3.95 1.48
CA SER A 145 -2.33 -4.32 1.23
C SER A 145 -2.12 -4.85 -0.19
N ILE A 146 -2.99 -5.76 -0.63
CA ILE A 146 -2.95 -6.33 -1.99
C ILE A 146 -3.21 -5.24 -3.03
N MET A 147 -4.25 -4.42 -2.84
CA MET A 147 -4.62 -3.35 -3.76
C MET A 147 -3.51 -2.32 -3.92
N ALA A 148 -2.92 -1.86 -2.82
CA ALA A 148 -1.81 -0.91 -2.84
C ALA A 148 -0.56 -1.52 -3.50
N LYS A 149 -0.22 -2.76 -3.16
CA LYS A 149 0.97 -3.46 -3.67
C LYS A 149 0.89 -3.71 -5.17
N VAL A 150 -0.20 -4.29 -5.67
CA VAL A 150 -0.35 -4.60 -7.09
C VAL A 150 -0.42 -3.32 -7.92
N SER A 151 -1.17 -2.31 -7.46
CA SER A 151 -1.26 -1.01 -8.15
C SER A 151 0.10 -0.34 -8.26
N ARG A 152 0.88 -0.34 -7.18
CA ARG A 152 2.24 0.20 -7.21
C ARG A 152 3.16 -0.59 -8.12
N ASP A 153 3.14 -1.90 -8.07
CA ASP A 153 4.01 -2.74 -8.90
C ASP A 153 3.71 -2.53 -10.40
N ARG A 154 2.44 -2.42 -10.79
CA ARG A 154 2.03 -2.08 -12.17
C ARG A 154 2.50 -0.68 -12.57
N TYR A 155 2.41 0.30 -11.68
CA TYR A 155 2.98 1.63 -11.91
C TYR A 155 4.51 1.58 -12.12
N MET A 156 5.23 0.77 -11.33
CA MET A 156 6.67 0.61 -11.51
C MET A 156 7.06 -0.07 -12.83
N LEU A 157 6.17 -0.90 -13.41
CA LEU A 157 6.36 -1.44 -14.76
C LEU A 157 6.24 -0.34 -15.82
N SER A 158 5.28 0.58 -15.70
CA SER A 158 5.17 1.72 -16.62
C SER A 158 6.36 2.67 -16.51
N LEU A 159 6.97 2.81 -15.32
CA LEU A 159 8.21 3.56 -15.15
C LEU A 159 9.42 2.83 -15.79
N ASP A 160 9.43 1.51 -15.80
CA ASP A 160 10.47 0.73 -16.50
C ASP A 160 10.46 0.97 -18.02
N GLU A 161 9.26 1.16 -18.59
CA GLU A 161 9.09 1.52 -20.00
C GLU A 161 9.59 2.95 -20.31
N GLN A 162 9.40 3.89 -19.38
CA GLN A 162 9.81 5.29 -19.52
C GLN A 162 11.31 5.50 -19.24
N TYR A 163 11.88 4.69 -18.35
CA TYR A 163 13.28 4.75 -17.89
C TYR A 163 13.92 3.36 -17.91
N PRO A 164 14.05 2.72 -19.10
CA PRO A 164 14.47 1.32 -19.22
C PRO A 164 15.88 1.08 -18.69
N GLU A 165 16.74 2.11 -18.67
CA GLU A 165 18.11 2.06 -18.17
C GLU A 165 18.20 1.70 -16.68
N TYR A 166 17.16 2.00 -15.86
CA TYR A 166 17.16 1.71 -14.42
C TYR A 166 16.66 0.31 -14.06
N CYS A 167 16.02 -0.41 -14.98
CA CYS A 167 15.51 -1.77 -14.75
C CYS A 167 14.51 -1.87 -13.59
N PHE A 168 13.60 -0.89 -13.44
CA PHE A 168 12.60 -0.85 -12.36
C PHE A 168 11.73 -2.09 -12.29
N LYS A 169 11.48 -2.76 -13.41
CA LYS A 169 10.79 -4.05 -13.48
C LYS A 169 11.39 -5.10 -12.56
N LYS A 170 12.73 -5.12 -12.39
CA LYS A 170 13.41 -6.14 -11.58
C LYS A 170 13.29 -5.90 -10.08
N HIS A 171 13.34 -4.65 -9.65
CA HIS A 171 13.44 -4.31 -8.23
C HIS A 171 12.38 -3.32 -7.73
N LYS A 172 11.45 -2.89 -8.58
CA LYS A 172 10.33 -2.00 -8.22
C LYS A 172 10.77 -0.73 -7.46
N GLY A 173 11.97 -0.22 -7.77
CA GLY A 173 12.55 0.98 -7.14
C GLY A 173 13.26 0.74 -5.81
N TYR A 174 13.30 -0.49 -5.29
CA TYR A 174 14.04 -0.80 -4.05
C TYR A 174 15.56 -0.68 -4.25
N GLY A 175 16.27 -0.31 -3.17
CA GLY A 175 17.73 -0.14 -3.16
C GLY A 175 18.49 -1.46 -3.23
N THR A 176 18.36 -2.15 -4.35
CA THR A 176 19.16 -3.35 -4.65
C THR A 176 20.51 -2.96 -5.24
N LYS A 177 21.47 -3.88 -5.26
CA LYS A 177 22.76 -3.68 -5.89
C LYS A 177 22.61 -3.17 -7.33
N LEU A 178 21.72 -3.80 -8.11
CA LEU A 178 21.45 -3.38 -9.50
C LEU A 178 20.95 -1.93 -9.56
N HIS A 179 20.02 -1.52 -8.68
CA HIS A 179 19.50 -0.17 -8.69
C HIS A 179 20.59 0.86 -8.42
N TYR A 180 21.44 0.62 -7.41
CA TYR A 180 22.57 1.49 -7.12
C TYR A 180 23.60 1.52 -8.27
N GLU A 181 23.88 0.39 -8.94
CA GLU A 181 24.73 0.35 -10.13
C GLU A 181 24.17 1.24 -11.24
N LYS A 182 22.85 1.18 -11.48
CA LYS A 182 22.19 2.00 -12.49
C LYS A 182 22.17 3.50 -12.13
N ILE A 183 21.98 3.83 -10.87
CA ILE A 183 22.11 5.23 -10.41
C ILE A 183 23.54 5.74 -10.60
N ARG A 184 24.57 4.91 -10.39
CA ARG A 184 25.96 5.29 -10.61
C ARG A 184 26.25 5.52 -12.09
N GLU A 185 25.69 4.67 -12.97
CA GLU A 185 25.92 4.70 -14.41
C GLU A 185 25.20 5.89 -15.09
N PHE A 186 23.95 6.15 -14.71
CA PHE A 186 23.05 7.10 -15.40
C PHE A 186 22.69 8.35 -14.56
N GLY A 187 23.13 8.41 -13.31
CA GLY A 187 22.69 9.44 -12.37
C GLY A 187 21.31 9.17 -11.80
N ILE A 188 20.72 10.18 -11.13
CA ILE A 188 19.34 10.13 -10.64
C ILE A 188 18.38 10.68 -11.69
N SER A 189 17.25 10.01 -11.90
CA SER A 189 16.16 10.50 -12.74
C SER A 189 15.13 11.29 -11.92
N PRO A 190 14.17 11.99 -12.57
CA PRO A 190 13.11 12.72 -11.86
C PRO A 190 12.24 11.85 -10.93
N VAL A 191 12.18 10.53 -11.18
CA VAL A 191 11.40 9.61 -10.36
C VAL A 191 12.14 9.07 -9.13
N HIS A 192 13.39 9.51 -8.88
CA HIS A 192 14.14 9.16 -7.69
C HIS A 192 13.85 10.10 -6.54
N ARG A 193 13.76 9.55 -5.32
CA ARG A 193 13.54 10.30 -4.07
C ARG A 193 14.88 10.89 -3.59
N LYS A 194 15.09 12.17 -3.84
CA LYS A 194 16.36 12.87 -3.51
C LYS A 194 16.71 12.77 -2.03
N THR A 195 15.69 12.85 -1.16
CA THR A 195 15.90 12.76 0.30
C THR A 195 16.40 11.39 0.74
N PHE A 196 16.11 10.33 0.02
CA PHE A 196 16.58 8.95 0.31
C PHE A 196 18.02 8.72 -0.15
N LEU A 197 18.50 9.51 -1.10
CA LEU A 197 19.81 9.38 -1.72
C LEU A 197 20.87 10.34 -1.12
N LYS A 198 20.48 11.24 -0.20
CA LYS A 198 21.40 12.19 0.47
C LYS A 198 22.57 11.55 1.24
N LYS A 199 22.47 10.26 1.55
CA LYS A 199 23.51 9.51 2.28
C LYS A 199 24.42 8.69 1.36
N LEU A 200 24.26 8.82 0.05
CA LEU A 200 25.22 8.19 -0.87
C LEU A 200 26.57 8.90 -0.73
N PRO A 201 27.70 8.17 -0.71
CA PRO A 201 29.03 8.76 -0.67
C PRO A 201 29.23 9.75 -1.82
N GLU A 202 30.06 10.80 -1.60
CA GLU A 202 30.46 11.70 -2.67
C GLU A 202 31.12 10.89 -3.80
N GLY A 203 30.67 11.11 -5.02
CA GLY A 203 31.14 10.36 -6.20
C GLY A 203 30.25 9.14 -6.58
N TRP A 204 29.12 9.05 -5.97
CA TRP A 204 28.07 8.10 -6.35
C TRP A 204 27.15 8.69 -7.42
#